data_94ef9734351d4cb1aa05fcfd5fef8b8c
#
_entry.id   94ef9734351d4cb1aa05fcfd5fef8b8c
#
_cell.length_a   1.000
_cell.length_b   1.000
_cell.length_c   1.000
_cell.angle_alpha   90.00
_cell.angle_beta   90.00
_cell.angle_gamma   90.00
#
_symmetry.space_group_name_H-M   'P 1'
#
loop_
_entity.id
_entity.type
_entity.pdbx_description
1 polymer ?
#
loop_
_entity_poly.entity_id
_entity_poly.type
_entity_poly.pdbx_seq_one_letter_code
_entity_poly.pdbx_strand_id
1 'polypeptide(L)'
;MRMMIRILACLAFVLSGVSAGAQSFYVSPKADQAIAEKLLSELHAIKSGSPDVPTSGLMVEAAMKLMGTPYVAGTLDTDPVNEQLRIYLTKTDCILFVETCLDLALTVKEYKACPDFVQFAWKVASTRYRCDAPWGYGDRIHYTTEWIRRQDKVLKDITLELGGKVYDHPISFMSTHPDSYKQLGNARNIPRAALALQKITETEAELNRTPMTFIPKDKVAGIESRIKTGDIICFVSAIEGLDIAHVAIAYVKGGKVGFIHASQAAGKVIIDPKTIAEYVSSRSNLAGIKVVRPL
;
A
#
# COMPACT_ATOMS: atom_id res chain seq x y z
N MET A 1 35.39 -26.41 12.69
CA MET A 1 36.05 -25.27 13.34
C MET A 1 36.22 -24.14 12.31
N ARG A 2 35.10 -23.44 11.97
CA ARG A 2 35.05 -22.22 11.10
C ARG A 2 33.62 -21.73 11.07
N MET A 3 33.11 -21.29 12.23
CA MET A 3 31.79 -20.65 12.30
C MET A 3 31.73 -19.79 13.57
N MET A 4 32.50 -18.73 13.59
CA MET A 4 32.40 -17.64 14.58
C MET A 4 33.35 -16.52 14.16
N ILE A 5 32.95 -15.64 13.27
CA ILE A 5 33.45 -14.26 13.10
C ILE A 5 32.50 -13.59 12.08
N ARG A 6 31.34 -13.13 12.52
CA ARG A 6 30.50 -12.13 11.84
C ARG A 6 29.53 -11.44 12.80
N ILE A 7 29.96 -11.16 14.01
CA ILE A 7 29.24 -10.28 14.96
C ILE A 7 30.31 -9.44 15.65
N LEU A 8 30.81 -8.40 15.01
CA LEU A 8 31.56 -7.29 15.62
C LEU A 8 31.97 -6.26 14.56
N ALA A 9 30.98 -5.64 13.92
CA ALA A 9 31.24 -4.47 13.06
C ALA A 9 30.14 -3.38 13.17
N CYS A 10 29.37 -3.37 14.25
CA CYS A 10 28.33 -2.34 14.47
C CYS A 10 28.52 -1.53 15.76
N LEU A 11 29.73 -1.43 16.30
CA LEU A 11 29.95 -0.64 17.52
C LEU A 11 31.27 0.15 17.47
N ALA A 12 31.45 1.03 16.49
CA ALA A 12 32.51 2.02 16.52
C ALA A 12 32.23 3.21 15.59
N PHE A 13 31.08 3.89 15.78
CA PHE A 13 30.85 5.24 15.22
C PHE A 13 30.06 6.09 16.22
N VAL A 14 30.64 6.29 17.38
CA VAL A 14 30.21 7.35 18.29
C VAL A 14 31.45 8.10 18.73
N LEU A 15 31.50 9.38 18.43
CA LEU A 15 32.43 10.44 18.79
C LEU A 15 33.35 10.93 17.68
N SER A 16 32.77 11.69 16.76
CA SER A 16 33.41 12.90 16.25
C SER A 16 32.30 13.85 15.80
N GLY A 17 32.09 14.92 16.54
CA GLY A 17 31.12 15.97 16.27
C GLY A 17 31.46 16.69 14.97
N VAL A 18 30.73 16.37 13.91
CA VAL A 18 30.46 17.23 12.78
C VAL A 18 28.96 17.14 12.56
N SER A 19 28.23 18.21 12.86
CA SER A 19 26.83 18.37 12.48
C SER A 19 26.75 18.61 10.97
N ALA A 20 27.13 17.64 10.17
CA ALA A 20 26.60 17.48 8.83
C ALA A 20 25.16 17.01 9.05
N GLY A 21 24.16 17.83 8.72
CA GLY A 21 22.77 17.46 8.85
C GLY A 21 22.58 16.09 8.19
N ALA A 22 22.31 15.07 8.99
CA ALA A 22 22.04 13.73 8.51
C ALA A 22 20.86 13.86 7.54
N GLN A 23 21.11 13.65 6.26
CA GLN A 23 20.07 13.72 5.24
C GLN A 23 19.04 12.65 5.62
N SER A 24 17.81 13.09 5.94
CA SER A 24 16.73 12.17 6.31
C SER A 24 16.54 11.15 5.20
N PHE A 25 16.39 9.87 5.55
CA PHE A 25 16.13 8.80 4.57
C PHE A 25 14.74 8.91 3.93
N TYR A 26 13.92 9.85 4.39
CA TYR A 26 12.59 10.15 3.87
C TYR A 26 12.40 11.63 3.53
N VAL A 27 11.42 11.89 2.69
CA VAL A 27 10.91 13.23 2.37
C VAL A 27 9.45 13.31 2.84
N SER A 28 9.20 14.18 3.82
CA SER A 28 7.85 14.43 4.31
C SER A 28 7.75 15.87 4.80
N PRO A 29 6.77 16.66 4.33
CA PRO A 29 6.49 18.00 4.86
C PRO A 29 6.18 17.93 6.36
N LYS A 30 6.51 18.99 7.10
CA LYS A 30 6.24 19.05 8.56
C LYS A 30 4.76 18.87 8.91
N ALA A 31 3.85 19.36 8.06
CA ALA A 31 2.42 19.17 8.26
C ALA A 31 2.02 17.69 8.18
N ASP A 32 2.60 16.92 7.25
CA ASP A 32 2.36 15.48 7.11
C ASP A 32 2.92 14.71 8.31
N GLN A 33 4.13 15.07 8.78
CA GLN A 33 4.72 14.48 9.98
C GLN A 33 3.84 14.72 11.22
N ALA A 34 3.36 15.95 11.42
CA ALA A 34 2.50 16.29 12.55
C ALA A 34 1.16 15.51 12.53
N ILE A 35 0.57 15.32 11.35
CA ILE A 35 -0.62 14.49 11.20
C ILE A 35 -0.31 13.03 11.57
N ALA A 36 0.79 12.47 11.09
CA ALA A 36 1.19 11.10 11.39
C ALA A 36 1.44 10.91 12.89
N GLU A 37 2.19 11.81 13.55
CA GLU A 37 2.47 11.76 14.99
C GLU A 37 1.19 11.81 15.82
N LYS A 38 0.25 12.69 15.45
CA LYS A 38 -1.07 12.75 16.07
C LYS A 38 -1.82 11.43 15.91
N LEU A 39 -1.87 10.85 14.71
CA LEU A 39 -2.55 9.58 14.45
C LEU A 39 -1.89 8.43 15.21
N LEU A 40 -0.57 8.35 15.24
CA LEU A 40 0.16 7.34 16.01
C LEU A 40 -0.18 7.41 17.51
N SER A 41 -0.22 8.61 18.08
CA SER A 41 -0.60 8.83 19.47
C SER A 41 -2.03 8.39 19.76
N GLU A 42 -2.99 8.78 18.89
CA GLU A 42 -4.40 8.42 19.06
C GLU A 42 -4.66 6.92 18.89
N LEU A 43 -4.05 6.28 17.89
CA LEU A 43 -4.16 4.84 17.68
C LEU A 43 -3.46 4.04 18.80
N HIS A 44 -2.34 4.54 19.30
CA HIS A 44 -1.66 3.94 20.46
C HIS A 44 -2.52 4.03 21.73
N ALA A 45 -3.24 5.13 21.95
CA ALA A 45 -4.18 5.24 23.06
C ALA A 45 -5.31 4.22 22.96
N ILE A 46 -5.87 4.00 21.74
CA ILE A 46 -6.88 2.96 21.48
C ILE A 46 -6.32 1.57 21.81
N LYS A 47 -5.13 1.24 21.31
CA LYS A 47 -4.46 -0.04 21.62
C LYS A 47 -4.20 -0.21 23.12
N SER A 48 -3.80 0.84 23.81
CA SER A 48 -3.53 0.79 25.25
C SER A 48 -4.80 0.56 26.07
N GLY A 49 -5.93 1.12 25.66
CA GLY A 49 -7.24 0.89 26.25
C GLY A 49 -7.88 -0.45 25.87
N SER A 50 -7.47 -1.02 24.74
CA SER A 50 -7.98 -2.30 24.19
C SER A 50 -6.83 -3.08 23.56
N PRO A 51 -6.01 -3.81 24.36
CA PRO A 51 -4.81 -4.50 23.86
C PRO A 51 -5.06 -5.50 22.73
N ASP A 52 -6.26 -6.10 22.71
CA ASP A 52 -6.68 -7.09 21.70
C ASP A 52 -7.31 -6.45 20.46
N VAL A 53 -7.32 -5.12 20.34
CA VAL A 53 -7.84 -4.46 19.14
C VAL A 53 -7.14 -5.03 17.89
N PRO A 54 -7.88 -5.54 16.88
CA PRO A 54 -7.26 -6.11 15.70
C PRO A 54 -6.61 -5.03 14.82
N THR A 55 -5.64 -5.45 14.01
CA THR A 55 -5.00 -4.55 13.01
C THR A 55 -6.03 -3.87 12.11
N SER A 56 -7.05 -4.63 11.67
CA SER A 56 -8.17 -4.11 10.87
C SER A 56 -8.96 -3.01 11.58
N GLY A 57 -9.14 -3.09 12.90
CA GLY A 57 -9.79 -2.07 13.72
C GLY A 57 -8.99 -0.77 13.75
N LEU A 58 -7.69 -0.83 14.06
CA LEU A 58 -6.81 0.34 14.04
C LEU A 58 -6.72 0.97 12.64
N MET A 59 -6.72 0.14 11.60
CA MET A 59 -6.70 0.59 10.20
C MET A 59 -7.96 1.39 9.85
N VAL A 60 -9.14 0.95 10.28
CA VAL A 60 -10.41 1.68 10.08
C VAL A 60 -10.43 2.98 10.88
N GLU A 61 -9.93 2.98 12.11
CA GLU A 61 -9.80 4.21 12.91
C GLU A 61 -8.89 5.24 12.21
N ALA A 62 -7.75 4.81 11.66
CA ALA A 62 -6.90 5.67 10.85
C ALA A 62 -7.64 6.22 9.62
N ALA A 63 -8.37 5.36 8.91
CA ALA A 63 -9.15 5.73 7.73
C ALA A 63 -10.21 6.78 8.05
N MET A 64 -10.94 6.63 9.16
CA MET A 64 -11.96 7.59 9.62
C MET A 64 -11.35 8.94 9.97
N LYS A 65 -10.14 8.96 10.55
CA LYS A 65 -9.43 10.21 10.89
C LYS A 65 -8.85 10.91 9.65
N LEU A 66 -8.60 10.18 8.57
CA LEU A 66 -8.14 10.71 7.29
C LEU A 66 -9.27 11.08 6.31
N MET A 67 -10.54 11.01 6.76
CA MET A 67 -11.67 11.45 5.93
C MET A 67 -11.49 12.89 5.46
N GLY A 68 -11.80 13.14 4.18
CA GLY A 68 -11.68 14.47 3.58
C GLY A 68 -10.28 14.80 3.06
N THR A 69 -9.26 13.96 3.29
CA THR A 69 -7.91 14.15 2.70
C THR A 69 -8.02 14.26 1.19
N PRO A 70 -7.46 15.31 0.56
CA PRO A 70 -7.51 15.54 -0.89
C PRO A 70 -6.92 14.38 -1.70
N TYR A 71 -7.60 14.01 -2.79
CA TYR A 71 -7.09 13.06 -3.78
C TYR A 71 -6.11 13.75 -4.74
N VAL A 72 -4.91 13.20 -4.87
CA VAL A 72 -3.90 13.67 -5.84
C VAL A 72 -3.20 12.45 -6.43
N ALA A 73 -3.42 12.19 -7.72
CA ALA A 73 -2.73 11.10 -8.42
C ALA A 73 -1.23 11.38 -8.59
N GLY A 74 -0.42 10.32 -8.58
CA GLY A 74 1.00 10.39 -8.92
C GLY A 74 1.85 11.17 -7.93
N THR A 75 1.46 11.24 -6.67
CA THR A 75 2.21 11.99 -5.62
C THR A 75 3.62 11.47 -5.39
N LEU A 76 3.88 10.18 -5.67
CA LEU A 76 5.21 9.58 -5.55
C LEU A 76 6.07 9.80 -6.80
N ASP A 77 5.48 10.18 -7.93
CA ASP A 77 6.15 10.26 -9.23
C ASP A 77 6.62 11.68 -9.57
N THR A 78 7.12 12.40 -8.56
CA THR A 78 7.49 13.82 -8.70
C THR A 78 8.91 14.04 -9.22
N ASP A 79 9.83 13.11 -9.01
CA ASP A 79 11.21 13.20 -9.44
C ASP A 79 11.59 11.97 -10.27
N PRO A 80 11.79 12.11 -11.61
CA PRO A 80 12.14 10.99 -12.47
C PRO A 80 13.58 10.48 -12.28
N VAL A 81 14.42 11.19 -11.53
CA VAL A 81 15.86 10.89 -11.41
C VAL A 81 16.18 10.20 -10.09
N ASN A 82 15.55 10.64 -9.00
CA ASN A 82 15.89 10.19 -7.66
C ASN A 82 14.66 9.59 -6.96
N GLU A 83 14.64 8.27 -6.81
CA GLU A 83 13.66 7.62 -5.96
C GLU A 83 13.97 7.94 -4.49
N GLN A 84 12.95 8.38 -3.77
CA GLN A 84 13.04 8.71 -2.36
C GLN A 84 11.78 8.23 -1.65
N LEU A 85 11.91 7.81 -0.41
CA LEU A 85 10.76 7.52 0.44
C LEU A 85 9.98 8.82 0.70
N ARG A 86 8.86 8.99 0.00
CA ARG A 86 7.96 10.14 0.17
C ARG A 86 6.75 9.73 0.99
N ILE A 87 6.44 10.50 2.03
CA ILE A 87 5.31 10.24 2.93
C ILE A 87 4.43 11.49 2.97
N TYR A 88 3.18 11.32 2.55
CA TYR A 88 2.16 12.37 2.53
C TYR A 88 0.90 11.89 3.25
N LEU A 89 0.32 12.76 4.11
CA LEU A 89 -0.96 12.58 4.77
C LEU A 89 -1.93 13.74 4.48
N THR A 90 -1.41 14.87 3.96
CA THR A 90 -2.22 16.02 3.51
C THR A 90 -2.82 15.84 2.12
N LYS A 91 -2.39 14.81 1.41
CA LYS A 91 -2.89 14.37 0.09
C LYS A 91 -2.63 12.88 -0.09
N THR A 92 -3.44 12.23 -0.89
CA THR A 92 -3.32 10.77 -1.10
C THR A 92 -3.93 10.35 -2.44
N ASP A 93 -3.59 9.15 -2.90
CA ASP A 93 -4.35 8.39 -3.89
C ASP A 93 -4.92 7.11 -3.25
N CYS A 94 -5.51 6.23 -4.04
CA CYS A 94 -6.20 5.07 -3.49
C CYS A 94 -5.26 4.08 -2.79
N ILE A 95 -4.10 3.78 -3.37
CA ILE A 95 -3.17 2.81 -2.76
C ILE A 95 -2.44 3.42 -1.57
N LEU A 96 -1.99 4.67 -1.69
CA LEU A 96 -1.32 5.35 -0.59
C LEU A 96 -2.22 5.54 0.63
N PHE A 97 -3.52 5.75 0.42
CA PHE A 97 -4.48 5.80 1.51
C PHE A 97 -4.57 4.48 2.28
N VAL A 98 -4.73 3.36 1.57
CA VAL A 98 -4.82 2.03 2.19
C VAL A 98 -3.50 1.63 2.84
N GLU A 99 -2.36 1.85 2.15
CA GLU A 99 -1.01 1.60 2.67
C GLU A 99 -0.78 2.41 3.96
N THR A 100 -1.05 3.73 3.95
CA THR A 100 -0.89 4.60 5.13
C THR A 100 -1.71 4.11 6.32
N CYS A 101 -2.99 3.73 6.11
CA CYS A 101 -3.84 3.22 7.18
C CYS A 101 -3.32 1.90 7.75
N LEU A 102 -2.84 1.00 6.89
CA LEU A 102 -2.24 -0.27 7.30
C LEU A 102 -0.93 -0.03 8.06
N ASP A 103 -0.05 0.80 7.53
CA ASP A 103 1.28 1.05 8.11
C ASP A 103 1.19 1.75 9.47
N LEU A 104 0.25 2.69 9.66
CA LEU A 104 -0.05 3.28 10.97
C LEU A 104 -0.50 2.20 11.96
N ALA A 105 -1.42 1.33 11.56
CA ALA A 105 -1.91 0.25 12.42
C ALA A 105 -0.80 -0.74 12.78
N LEU A 106 0.00 -1.18 11.81
CA LEU A 106 1.12 -2.08 12.01
C LEU A 106 2.20 -1.46 12.91
N THR A 107 2.55 -0.18 12.70
CA THR A 107 3.52 0.53 13.54
C THR A 107 3.04 0.54 14.99
N VAL A 108 1.79 0.91 15.24
CA VAL A 108 1.24 0.93 16.61
C VAL A 108 1.21 -0.48 17.21
N LYS A 109 0.91 -1.53 16.45
CA LYS A 109 0.92 -2.91 16.95
C LYS A 109 2.32 -3.40 17.33
N GLU A 110 3.34 -2.99 16.59
CA GLU A 110 4.72 -3.45 16.76
C GLU A 110 5.37 -2.91 18.04
N TYR A 111 5.13 -1.64 18.38
CA TYR A 111 5.81 -0.98 19.50
C TYR A 111 4.97 -0.97 20.78
N LYS A 112 5.62 -1.25 21.93
CA LYS A 112 4.97 -1.17 23.25
C LYS A 112 4.72 0.27 23.69
N ALA A 113 5.70 1.15 23.48
CA ALA A 113 5.57 2.59 23.70
C ALA A 113 4.92 3.25 22.48
N CYS A 114 4.41 4.47 22.63
CA CYS A 114 3.89 5.25 21.52
C CYS A 114 5.00 5.46 20.48
N PRO A 115 4.83 4.98 19.25
CA PRO A 115 5.84 5.13 18.21
C PRO A 115 5.90 6.57 17.69
N ASP A 116 7.08 6.96 17.20
CA ASP A 116 7.33 8.23 16.55
C ASP A 116 7.21 8.17 15.02
N PHE A 117 7.37 9.33 14.37
CA PHE A 117 7.32 9.42 12.91
C PHE A 117 8.44 8.62 12.22
N VAL A 118 9.63 8.50 12.82
CA VAL A 118 10.74 7.76 12.22
C VAL A 118 10.43 6.26 12.15
N GLN A 119 9.84 5.71 13.21
CA GLN A 119 9.39 4.32 13.26
C GLN A 119 8.29 4.05 12.23
N PHE A 120 7.36 4.98 12.07
CA PHE A 120 6.36 4.92 11.00
C PHE A 120 7.00 4.99 9.59
N ALA A 121 7.96 5.89 9.38
CA ALA A 121 8.66 6.00 8.09
C ALA A 121 9.41 4.70 7.73
N TRP A 122 10.03 4.02 8.71
CA TRP A 122 10.62 2.70 8.49
C TRP A 122 9.58 1.65 8.14
N LYS A 123 8.39 1.68 8.75
CA LYS A 123 7.29 0.78 8.38
C LYS A 123 6.88 1.00 6.92
N VAL A 124 6.63 2.25 6.53
CA VAL A 124 6.29 2.60 5.13
C VAL A 124 7.39 2.16 4.16
N ALA A 125 8.67 2.33 4.51
CA ALA A 125 9.76 1.84 3.67
C ALA A 125 9.69 0.32 3.48
N SER A 126 9.47 -0.43 4.55
CA SER A 126 9.42 -1.90 4.53
C SER A 126 8.24 -2.48 3.76
N THR A 127 7.13 -1.75 3.63
CA THR A 127 5.94 -2.18 2.88
C THR A 127 5.94 -1.71 1.43
N ARG A 128 6.65 -0.62 1.12
CA ARG A 128 6.68 0.03 -0.19
C ARG A 128 7.84 -0.42 -1.09
N TYR A 129 8.96 -0.86 -0.53
CA TYR A 129 10.15 -1.22 -1.28
C TYR A 129 10.54 -2.69 -1.10
N ARG A 130 11.19 -3.25 -2.12
CA ARG A 130 11.65 -4.66 -2.16
C ARG A 130 12.91 -4.91 -1.37
N CYS A 131 13.70 -3.88 -1.09
CA CYS A 131 15.03 -3.94 -0.48
C CYS A 131 15.29 -2.70 0.38
N ASP A 132 16.42 -2.71 1.10
CA ASP A 132 16.91 -1.55 1.84
C ASP A 132 17.43 -0.45 0.91
N ALA A 133 17.46 0.79 1.41
CA ALA A 133 18.02 1.94 0.71
C ALA A 133 19.51 1.73 0.34
N PRO A 134 20.01 2.35 -0.74
CA PRO A 134 19.33 3.32 -1.60
C PRO A 134 18.40 2.68 -2.62
N TRP A 135 17.25 3.32 -2.87
CA TRP A 135 16.24 2.82 -3.79
C TRP A 135 16.35 3.42 -5.19
N GLY A 136 16.05 2.62 -6.19
CA GLY A 136 15.68 3.08 -7.51
C GLY A 136 14.19 2.93 -7.75
N TYR A 137 13.66 3.56 -8.80
CA TYR A 137 12.25 3.44 -9.17
C TYR A 137 11.78 1.99 -9.32
N GLY A 138 12.64 1.13 -9.90
CA GLY A 138 12.36 -0.31 -10.04
C GLY A 138 12.41 -1.11 -8.74
N ASP A 139 12.81 -0.53 -7.61
CA ASP A 139 12.80 -1.18 -6.29
C ASP A 139 11.50 -0.92 -5.54
N ARG A 140 10.73 0.09 -5.94
CA ARG A 140 9.39 0.34 -5.43
C ARG A 140 8.42 -0.75 -5.89
N ILE A 141 7.51 -1.17 -5.01
CA ILE A 141 6.42 -2.09 -5.35
C ILE A 141 5.36 -1.29 -6.12
N HIS A 142 5.11 -1.69 -7.37
CA HIS A 142 4.19 -0.98 -8.27
C HIS A 142 2.84 -1.68 -8.43
N TYR A 143 2.80 -3.00 -8.29
CA TYR A 143 1.60 -3.81 -8.44
C TYR A 143 1.00 -4.15 -7.08
N THR A 144 -0.30 -3.93 -6.93
CA THR A 144 -1.02 -4.27 -5.68
C THR A 144 -0.96 -5.77 -5.39
N THR A 145 -0.96 -6.61 -6.44
CA THR A 145 -0.79 -8.06 -6.30
C THR A 145 0.56 -8.41 -5.66
N GLU A 146 1.64 -7.72 -6.05
CA GLU A 146 2.95 -7.90 -5.42
C GLU A 146 2.92 -7.42 -3.96
N TRP A 147 2.35 -6.23 -3.72
CA TRP A 147 2.24 -5.65 -2.40
C TRP A 147 1.55 -6.61 -1.42
N ILE A 148 0.42 -7.21 -1.82
CA ILE A 148 -0.29 -8.20 -1.01
C ILE A 148 0.59 -9.42 -0.73
N ARG A 149 1.24 -9.99 -1.75
CA ARG A 149 2.05 -11.21 -1.61
C ARG A 149 3.26 -11.02 -0.71
N ARG A 150 3.88 -9.84 -0.74
CA ARG A 150 5.02 -9.51 0.12
C ARG A 150 4.64 -9.25 1.57
N GLN A 151 3.37 -8.95 1.84
CA GLN A 151 2.83 -8.71 3.17
C GLN A 151 2.11 -9.95 3.77
N ASP A 152 2.45 -11.16 3.34
CA ASP A 152 1.79 -12.43 3.72
C ASP A 152 1.79 -12.73 5.22
N LYS A 153 2.70 -12.11 5.98
CA LYS A 153 2.77 -12.23 7.45
C LYS A 153 1.72 -11.37 8.18
N VAL A 154 1.19 -10.35 7.52
CA VAL A 154 0.25 -9.38 8.10
C VAL A 154 -1.04 -9.24 7.29
N LEU A 155 -1.06 -9.78 6.07
CA LEU A 155 -2.21 -9.79 5.17
C LEU A 155 -2.52 -11.21 4.70
N LYS A 156 -3.79 -11.59 4.74
CA LYS A 156 -4.29 -12.85 4.19
C LYS A 156 -5.21 -12.60 3.01
N ASP A 157 -4.86 -13.10 1.83
CA ASP A 157 -5.77 -13.17 0.69
C ASP A 157 -6.85 -14.22 0.95
N ILE A 158 -8.09 -13.78 1.17
CA ILE A 158 -9.23 -14.65 1.44
C ILE A 158 -10.15 -14.82 0.22
N THR A 159 -9.71 -14.36 -0.95
CA THR A 159 -10.52 -14.38 -2.17
C THR A 159 -11.05 -15.75 -2.53
N LEU A 160 -10.21 -16.80 -2.47
CA LEU A 160 -10.61 -18.18 -2.74
C LEU A 160 -11.57 -18.73 -1.67
N GLU A 161 -11.35 -18.38 -0.41
CA GLU A 161 -12.24 -18.78 0.71
C GLU A 161 -13.66 -18.21 0.54
N LEU A 162 -13.76 -17.05 -0.11
CA LEU A 162 -15.03 -16.42 -0.43
C LEU A 162 -15.68 -16.94 -1.72
N GLY A 163 -15.09 -17.94 -2.38
CA GLY A 163 -15.61 -18.52 -3.62
C GLY A 163 -15.08 -17.88 -4.90
N GLY A 164 -13.95 -17.20 -4.79
CA GLY A 164 -13.23 -16.68 -5.94
C GLY A 164 -12.64 -17.78 -6.81
N LYS A 165 -12.14 -17.39 -7.97
CA LYS A 165 -11.48 -18.27 -8.95
C LYS A 165 -10.21 -17.65 -9.49
N VAL A 166 -9.43 -18.43 -10.20
CA VAL A 166 -8.27 -17.93 -10.95
C VAL A 166 -8.72 -16.92 -11.99
N TYR A 167 -7.96 -15.85 -12.12
CA TYR A 167 -8.08 -14.84 -13.16
C TYR A 167 -6.91 -15.00 -14.12
N ASP A 168 -7.20 -15.55 -15.30
CA ASP A 168 -6.23 -15.68 -16.38
C ASP A 168 -6.03 -14.31 -17.06
N HIS A 169 -5.20 -13.50 -16.44
CA HIS A 169 -4.95 -12.12 -16.81
C HIS A 169 -3.49 -11.78 -16.46
N PRO A 170 -2.55 -12.03 -17.40
CA PRO A 170 -1.14 -11.75 -17.15
C PRO A 170 -0.87 -10.28 -16.85
N ILE A 171 -0.04 -10.03 -15.85
CA ILE A 171 0.39 -8.69 -15.43
C ILE A 171 1.54 -8.25 -16.34
N SER A 172 1.37 -7.12 -17.05
CA SER A 172 2.38 -6.61 -17.99
C SER A 172 2.23 -5.12 -18.29
N PHE A 173 1.34 -4.41 -17.57
CA PHE A 173 0.93 -3.06 -17.95
C PHE A 173 2.11 -2.08 -18.01
N MET A 174 3.00 -2.08 -17.02
CA MET A 174 4.10 -1.12 -16.96
C MET A 174 5.18 -1.40 -18.00
N SER A 175 5.50 -2.67 -18.26
CA SER A 175 6.50 -3.03 -19.29
C SER A 175 6.00 -2.79 -20.71
N THR A 176 4.69 -2.92 -20.94
CA THR A 176 4.07 -2.70 -22.26
C THR A 176 3.68 -1.24 -22.51
N HIS A 177 3.57 -0.42 -21.46
CA HIS A 177 3.21 1.00 -21.53
C HIS A 177 4.22 1.91 -20.78
N PRO A 178 5.55 1.76 -21.00
CA PRO A 178 6.56 2.50 -20.24
C PRO A 178 6.43 4.01 -20.41
N ASP A 179 5.98 4.48 -21.59
CA ASP A 179 5.80 5.90 -21.88
C ASP A 179 4.68 6.57 -21.06
N SER A 180 3.81 5.79 -20.42
CA SER A 180 2.81 6.28 -19.49
C SER A 180 3.41 6.72 -18.14
N TYR A 181 4.67 6.39 -17.87
CA TYR A 181 5.37 6.66 -16.62
C TYR A 181 6.58 7.54 -16.86
N LYS A 182 6.62 8.72 -16.21
CA LYS A 182 7.74 9.70 -16.36
C LYS A 182 9.11 9.09 -16.12
N GLN A 183 9.19 8.12 -15.19
CA GLN A 183 10.43 7.44 -14.81
C GLN A 183 10.87 6.38 -15.81
N LEU A 184 9.98 5.90 -16.66
CA LEU A 184 10.23 4.85 -17.65
C LEU A 184 10.24 5.36 -19.09
N GLY A 185 9.53 6.45 -19.39
CA GLY A 185 9.28 6.95 -20.74
C GLY A 185 10.52 7.31 -21.57
N ASN A 186 11.71 7.26 -20.98
CA ASN A 186 12.99 7.45 -21.68
C ASN A 186 13.95 6.29 -21.42
N ALA A 187 13.45 5.08 -21.17
CA ALA A 187 14.26 3.91 -20.87
C ALA A 187 15.32 3.60 -21.96
N ARG A 188 15.06 3.99 -23.22
CA ARG A 188 16.02 3.83 -24.33
C ARG A 188 17.28 4.71 -24.21
N ASN A 189 17.17 5.86 -23.53
CA ASN A 189 18.21 6.87 -23.50
C ASN A 189 18.78 7.12 -22.10
N ILE A 190 18.06 6.71 -21.06
CA ILE A 190 18.43 6.95 -19.66
C ILE A 190 18.72 5.60 -18.98
N PRO A 191 19.98 5.29 -18.60
CA PRO A 191 20.35 4.01 -18.02
C PRO A 191 19.55 3.61 -16.77
N ARG A 192 19.20 4.58 -15.91
CA ARG A 192 18.37 4.34 -14.71
C ARG A 192 16.95 3.91 -15.06
N ALA A 193 16.36 4.54 -16.08
CA ALA A 193 15.03 4.17 -16.56
C ALA A 193 15.05 2.78 -17.20
N ALA A 194 16.11 2.45 -17.96
CA ALA A 194 16.32 1.10 -18.52
C ALA A 194 16.40 0.04 -17.43
N LEU A 195 17.20 0.30 -16.38
CA LEU A 195 17.33 -0.62 -15.24
C LEU A 195 15.99 -0.76 -14.48
N ALA A 196 15.26 0.33 -14.29
CA ALA A 196 13.95 0.28 -13.64
C ALA A 196 12.95 -0.54 -14.46
N LEU A 197 12.90 -0.33 -15.79
CA LEU A 197 12.06 -1.10 -16.69
C LEU A 197 12.42 -2.58 -16.68
N GLN A 198 13.70 -2.92 -16.68
CA GLN A 198 14.17 -4.30 -16.57
C GLN A 198 13.64 -4.94 -15.27
N LYS A 199 13.86 -4.32 -14.11
CA LYS A 199 13.39 -4.82 -12.81
C LYS A 199 11.86 -5.00 -12.77
N ILE A 200 11.11 -4.09 -13.36
CA ILE A 200 9.65 -4.18 -13.47
C ILE A 200 9.25 -5.36 -14.33
N THR A 201 9.89 -5.54 -15.50
CA THR A 201 9.63 -6.69 -16.39
C THR A 201 9.93 -8.03 -15.71
N GLU A 202 11.04 -8.11 -14.97
CA GLU A 202 11.37 -9.29 -14.17
C GLU A 202 10.34 -9.57 -13.07
N THR A 203 9.83 -8.50 -12.43
CA THR A 203 8.76 -8.59 -11.43
C THR A 203 7.45 -9.08 -12.04
N GLU A 204 7.05 -8.55 -13.19
CA GLU A 204 5.86 -9.00 -13.91
C GLU A 204 5.95 -10.49 -14.26
N ALA A 205 7.12 -10.93 -14.76
CA ALA A 205 7.37 -12.36 -15.04
C ALA A 205 7.25 -13.22 -13.78
N GLU A 206 7.77 -12.74 -12.63
CA GLU A 206 7.64 -13.43 -11.35
C GLU A 206 6.19 -13.51 -10.87
N LEU A 207 5.45 -12.39 -10.95
CA LEU A 207 4.06 -12.33 -10.55
C LEU A 207 3.18 -13.29 -11.36
N ASN A 208 3.49 -13.46 -12.64
CA ASN A 208 2.75 -14.34 -13.56
C ASN A 208 3.00 -15.83 -13.34
N ARG A 209 4.03 -16.23 -12.56
CA ARG A 209 4.22 -17.64 -12.18
C ARG A 209 3.09 -18.20 -11.34
N THR A 210 2.40 -17.33 -10.59
CA THR A 210 1.22 -17.69 -9.81
C THR A 210 0.07 -16.81 -10.27
N PRO A 211 -0.95 -17.36 -10.93
CA PRO A 211 -2.10 -16.58 -11.39
C PRO A 211 -2.78 -15.81 -10.26
N MET A 212 -3.31 -14.66 -10.60
CA MET A 212 -4.14 -13.89 -9.69
C MET A 212 -5.48 -14.56 -9.47
N THR A 213 -6.09 -14.33 -8.30
CA THR A 213 -7.45 -14.78 -7.99
C THR A 213 -8.39 -13.61 -7.84
N PHE A 214 -9.65 -13.80 -8.17
CA PHE A 214 -10.68 -12.76 -8.04
C PHE A 214 -12.07 -13.35 -7.85
N ILE A 215 -12.99 -12.54 -7.35
CA ILE A 215 -14.42 -12.81 -7.31
C ILE A 215 -15.03 -12.03 -8.48
N PRO A 216 -15.61 -12.68 -9.50
CA PRO A 216 -16.26 -12.01 -10.63
C PRO A 216 -17.33 -11.02 -10.18
N LYS A 217 -17.49 -9.92 -10.91
CA LYS A 217 -18.42 -8.84 -10.53
C LYS A 217 -19.87 -9.31 -10.30
N ASP A 218 -20.34 -10.29 -11.06
CA ASP A 218 -21.68 -10.88 -10.92
C ASP A 218 -21.85 -11.75 -9.65
N LYS A 219 -20.77 -12.10 -8.97
CA LYS A 219 -20.75 -12.91 -7.74
C LYS A 219 -20.56 -12.07 -6.47
N VAL A 220 -20.15 -10.80 -6.61
CA VAL A 220 -19.80 -9.95 -5.44
C VAL A 220 -20.96 -9.78 -4.48
N ALA A 221 -22.17 -9.52 -4.98
CA ALA A 221 -23.36 -9.37 -4.13
C ALA A 221 -23.64 -10.59 -3.23
N GLY A 222 -23.35 -11.80 -3.75
CA GLY A 222 -23.57 -13.04 -3.01
C GLY A 222 -22.60 -13.29 -1.85
N ILE A 223 -21.48 -12.54 -1.80
CA ILE A 223 -20.45 -12.73 -0.77
C ILE A 223 -20.30 -11.53 0.17
N GLU A 224 -20.99 -10.41 -0.08
CA GLU A 224 -20.83 -9.19 0.73
C GLU A 224 -20.99 -9.45 2.22
N SER A 225 -21.93 -10.27 2.64
CA SER A 225 -22.18 -10.60 4.06
C SER A 225 -20.99 -11.27 4.76
N ARG A 226 -20.01 -11.77 4.01
CA ARG A 226 -18.79 -12.42 4.53
C ARG A 226 -17.59 -11.45 4.60
N ILE A 227 -17.73 -10.25 4.00
CA ILE A 227 -16.74 -9.18 4.09
C ILE A 227 -16.89 -8.49 5.45
N LYS A 228 -15.77 -8.22 6.09
CA LYS A 228 -15.73 -7.58 7.42
C LYS A 228 -15.18 -6.16 7.31
N THR A 229 -15.60 -5.31 8.24
CA THR A 229 -14.98 -3.98 8.42
C THR A 229 -13.48 -4.12 8.59
N GLY A 230 -12.72 -3.34 7.80
CA GLY A 230 -11.26 -3.37 7.76
C GLY A 230 -10.65 -4.38 6.78
N ASP A 231 -11.45 -5.21 6.09
CA ASP A 231 -10.95 -5.96 4.94
C ASP A 231 -10.52 -4.97 3.84
N ILE A 232 -9.41 -5.23 3.17
CA ILE A 232 -8.95 -4.46 2.01
C ILE A 232 -9.65 -5.01 0.78
N ILE A 233 -10.35 -4.14 0.06
CA ILE A 233 -11.02 -4.46 -1.19
C ILE A 233 -10.17 -3.96 -2.34
N CYS A 234 -9.68 -4.88 -3.16
CA CYS A 234 -8.96 -4.56 -4.38
C CYS A 234 -9.90 -4.77 -5.58
N PHE A 235 -10.24 -3.69 -6.27
CA PHE A 235 -11.06 -3.72 -7.47
C PHE A 235 -10.21 -4.17 -8.65
N VAL A 236 -10.44 -5.40 -9.09
CA VAL A 236 -9.66 -6.08 -10.14
C VAL A 236 -9.93 -5.44 -11.49
N SER A 237 -8.87 -5.10 -12.20
CA SER A 237 -8.94 -4.44 -13.50
C SER A 237 -9.42 -5.39 -14.61
N ALA A 238 -10.18 -4.86 -15.54
CA ALA A 238 -10.46 -5.50 -16.83
C ALA A 238 -9.55 -4.97 -17.96
N ILE A 239 -8.65 -4.02 -17.63
CA ILE A 239 -7.68 -3.47 -18.59
C ILE A 239 -6.53 -4.47 -18.72
N GLU A 240 -6.17 -4.82 -19.94
CA GLU A 240 -5.11 -5.78 -20.24
C GLU A 240 -3.80 -5.40 -19.55
N GLY A 241 -3.16 -6.37 -18.93
CA GLY A 241 -1.89 -6.20 -18.21
C GLY A 241 -1.96 -5.53 -16.84
N LEU A 242 -3.07 -4.88 -16.47
CA LEU A 242 -3.22 -4.20 -15.19
C LEU A 242 -3.93 -5.10 -14.17
N ASP A 243 -3.33 -5.31 -13.01
CA ASP A 243 -3.87 -6.16 -11.96
C ASP A 243 -5.08 -5.53 -11.21
N ILE A 244 -4.84 -4.42 -10.52
CA ILE A 244 -5.82 -3.74 -9.67
C ILE A 244 -5.99 -2.29 -10.13
N ALA A 245 -7.23 -1.91 -10.39
CA ALA A 245 -7.57 -0.56 -10.82
C ALA A 245 -7.81 0.40 -9.65
N HIS A 246 -8.20 -0.12 -8.48
CA HIS A 246 -8.53 0.69 -7.30
C HIS A 246 -8.50 -0.14 -6.03
N VAL A 247 -8.25 0.48 -4.89
CA VAL A 247 -8.27 -0.17 -3.57
C VAL A 247 -9.06 0.66 -2.57
N ALA A 248 -9.63 -0.03 -1.57
CA ALA A 248 -10.46 0.56 -0.53
C ALA A 248 -10.40 -0.27 0.76
N ILE A 249 -10.93 0.28 1.84
CA ILE A 249 -11.11 -0.39 3.13
C ILE A 249 -12.61 -0.64 3.33
N ALA A 250 -13.02 -1.88 3.49
CA ALA A 250 -14.41 -2.25 3.75
C ALA A 250 -14.92 -1.61 5.04
N TYR A 251 -16.14 -1.11 5.01
CA TYR A 251 -16.80 -0.48 6.15
C TYR A 251 -18.27 -0.92 6.21
N VAL A 252 -18.57 -1.76 7.19
CA VAL A 252 -19.93 -2.30 7.37
C VAL A 252 -20.68 -1.42 8.35
N LYS A 253 -21.81 -0.86 7.92
CA LYS A 253 -22.68 -0.03 8.74
C LYS A 253 -24.15 -0.33 8.46
N GLY A 254 -24.92 -0.61 9.53
CA GLY A 254 -26.36 -0.89 9.40
C GLY A 254 -26.66 -2.07 8.47
N GLY A 255 -25.81 -3.09 8.44
CA GLY A 255 -25.95 -4.28 7.57
C GLY A 255 -25.56 -4.06 6.11
N LYS A 256 -25.18 -2.83 5.71
CA LYS A 256 -24.65 -2.55 4.37
C LYS A 256 -23.13 -2.65 4.36
N VAL A 257 -22.60 -3.28 3.34
CA VAL A 257 -21.15 -3.45 3.12
C VAL A 257 -20.68 -2.40 2.14
N GLY A 258 -20.34 -1.23 2.67
CA GLY A 258 -19.71 -0.12 1.96
C GLY A 258 -18.19 -0.15 2.10
N PHE A 259 -17.55 0.96 1.75
CA PHE A 259 -16.09 1.09 1.83
C PHE A 259 -15.65 2.54 1.97
N ILE A 260 -14.47 2.72 2.56
CA ILE A 260 -13.75 3.99 2.65
C ILE A 260 -12.64 3.97 1.61
N HIS A 261 -12.54 5.02 0.81
CA HIS A 261 -11.50 5.12 -0.22
C HIS A 261 -11.11 6.56 -0.53
N ALA A 262 -9.92 6.77 -1.07
CA ALA A 262 -9.59 8.02 -1.73
C ALA A 262 -10.25 8.05 -3.11
N SER A 263 -11.34 8.78 -3.23
CA SER A 263 -12.16 8.85 -4.43
C SER A 263 -11.64 9.92 -5.38
N GLN A 264 -11.19 9.51 -6.57
CA GLN A 264 -10.81 10.46 -7.62
C GLN A 264 -12.00 11.34 -8.05
N ALA A 265 -13.20 10.75 -8.17
CA ALA A 265 -14.40 11.47 -8.58
C ALA A 265 -14.85 12.50 -7.55
N ALA A 266 -14.73 12.20 -6.25
CA ALA A 266 -15.04 13.13 -5.17
C ALA A 266 -13.87 14.07 -4.82
N GLY A 267 -12.68 13.82 -5.38
CA GLY A 267 -11.48 14.60 -5.08
C GLY A 267 -10.92 14.45 -3.67
N LYS A 268 -11.37 13.46 -2.90
CA LYS A 268 -10.98 13.28 -1.49
C LYS A 268 -11.32 11.89 -0.96
N VAL A 269 -10.84 11.60 0.24
CA VAL A 269 -11.23 10.40 1.00
C VAL A 269 -12.69 10.51 1.46
N ILE A 270 -13.48 9.49 1.14
CA ILE A 270 -14.91 9.40 1.48
C ILE A 270 -15.31 7.98 1.91
N ILE A 271 -16.45 7.85 2.59
CA ILE A 271 -17.24 6.62 2.56
C ILE A 271 -18.08 6.68 1.28
N ASP A 272 -17.93 5.70 0.39
CA ASP A 272 -18.70 5.65 -0.85
C ASP A 272 -20.19 5.42 -0.53
N PRO A 273 -21.14 6.13 -1.19
CA PRO A 273 -22.57 5.91 -0.97
C PRO A 273 -23.05 4.56 -1.50
N LYS A 274 -22.33 3.92 -2.41
CA LYS A 274 -22.63 2.60 -2.98
C LYS A 274 -22.09 1.48 -2.09
N THR A 275 -22.73 0.31 -2.17
CA THR A 275 -22.11 -0.93 -1.68
C THR A 275 -20.96 -1.34 -2.62
N ILE A 276 -20.14 -2.30 -2.19
CA ILE A 276 -19.05 -2.83 -3.01
C ILE A 276 -19.62 -3.46 -4.30
N ALA A 277 -20.72 -4.21 -4.21
CA ALA A 277 -21.37 -4.83 -5.36
C ALA A 277 -21.94 -3.79 -6.35
N GLU A 278 -22.60 -2.75 -5.86
CA GLU A 278 -23.11 -1.65 -6.67
C GLU A 278 -21.98 -0.91 -7.39
N TYR A 279 -20.87 -0.65 -6.67
CA TYR A 279 -19.71 0.05 -7.21
C TYR A 279 -19.05 -0.76 -8.34
N VAL A 280 -18.73 -2.04 -8.11
CA VAL A 280 -18.06 -2.87 -9.12
C VAL A 280 -18.96 -3.11 -10.33
N SER A 281 -20.26 -3.32 -10.12
CA SER A 281 -21.22 -3.55 -11.22
C SER A 281 -21.41 -2.33 -12.10
N SER A 282 -21.30 -1.11 -11.54
CA SER A 282 -21.47 0.14 -12.29
C SER A 282 -20.26 0.53 -13.15
N ARG A 283 -19.18 -0.27 -13.18
CA ARG A 283 -17.94 0.08 -13.88
C ARG A 283 -17.53 -1.00 -14.87
N SER A 284 -17.45 -0.63 -16.17
CA SER A 284 -17.06 -1.55 -17.26
C SER A 284 -15.59 -1.98 -17.19
N ASN A 285 -14.71 -1.11 -16.67
CA ASN A 285 -13.28 -1.37 -16.55
C ASN A 285 -12.89 -2.23 -15.35
N LEU A 286 -13.86 -2.75 -14.59
CA LEU A 286 -13.63 -3.68 -13.47
C LEU A 286 -14.13 -5.08 -13.82
N ALA A 287 -13.30 -6.09 -13.54
CA ALA A 287 -13.63 -7.51 -13.72
C ALA A 287 -14.31 -8.10 -12.47
N GLY A 288 -14.00 -7.59 -11.29
CA GLY A 288 -14.48 -8.09 -10.00
C GLY A 288 -13.70 -7.50 -8.84
N ILE A 289 -13.59 -8.26 -7.76
CA ILE A 289 -12.81 -7.86 -6.58
C ILE A 289 -11.88 -8.97 -6.09
N LYS A 290 -10.85 -8.57 -5.37
CA LYS A 290 -10.06 -9.39 -4.47
C LYS A 290 -10.29 -8.90 -3.05
N VAL A 291 -10.34 -9.80 -2.08
CA VAL A 291 -10.54 -9.46 -0.66
C VAL A 291 -9.33 -9.92 0.15
N VAL A 292 -8.72 -8.98 0.85
CA VAL A 292 -7.52 -9.22 1.66
C VAL A 292 -7.79 -8.79 3.09
N ARG A 293 -7.50 -9.66 4.04
CA ARG A 293 -7.78 -9.45 5.46
C ARG A 293 -6.51 -9.16 6.24
N PRO A 294 -6.40 -8.01 6.92
CA PRO A 294 -5.35 -7.77 7.90
C PRO A 294 -5.42 -8.79 9.05
N LEU A 295 -4.26 -9.35 9.46
CA LEU A 295 -4.11 -10.35 10.52
C LEU A 295 -3.89 -9.72 11.89
#